data_ba5e53fc68148ab171a1e76e1faefd97
#
_entry.id   ba5e53fc68148ab171a1e76e1faefd97
#
_cell.length_a   1.000
_cell.length_b   1.000
_cell.length_c   1.000
_cell.angle_alpha   90.00
_cell.angle_beta   90.00
_cell.angle_gamma   90.00
#
_symmetry.space_group_name_H-M   'P 1'
#
loop_
_entity.id
_entity.type
_entity.pdbx_description
1 polymer ?
#
loop_
_entity_poly.entity_id
_entity_poly.type
_entity_poly.pdbx_seq_one_letter_code
_entity_poly.pdbx_strand_id
1 'polypeptide(L)'
;MVMRMYDIVIIGAGPAGLFAAYELITNNPKLKVAILDKGKLAEERICPMSKDKNCYNCNPCNILSGYGGAGTFSDGKLNFTPKIGKSDLMKYMDENEANNLIDETEEVFNHFGMDSKSYPTNMKQALEIKRKVAITGAKLMIIKQKHLGSDKLPIYIHNITEELIKNKVEVRENCDVLDIISKDKNSHQIITKDEKILTKYVIVAPGRTGAKWVQELADKYQIPYTSKSIEIGVRVEVRKEILEDITNVIYDPTIFIKTDTYGDEIRTFCTNPGGFVAKEKYNEYICVNGHALKDIKSNNSNFVFISKVTLTQPVTNTRAYG
;
A
#
# COMPACT_ATOMS: atom_id res chain seq x y z
N MET A 1 26.19 17.28 22.69
CA MET A 1 25.15 16.85 21.72
C MET A 1 23.95 16.41 22.55
N VAL A 2 22.86 17.18 22.55
CA VAL A 2 21.66 16.83 23.32
C VAL A 2 20.97 15.69 22.57
N MET A 3 20.99 14.48 23.14
CA MET A 3 20.25 13.35 22.59
C MET A 3 18.75 13.63 22.73
N ARG A 4 18.05 13.77 21.62
CA ARG A 4 16.60 13.90 21.62
C ARG A 4 15.97 12.55 22.01
N MET A 5 15.06 12.59 22.97
CA MET A 5 14.33 11.43 23.44
C MET A 5 12.87 11.54 23.07
N TYR A 6 12.36 10.53 22.37
CA TYR A 6 10.94 10.40 21.98
C TYR A 6 10.26 9.34 22.84
N ASP A 7 8.94 9.43 22.92
CA ASP A 7 8.16 8.33 23.45
C ASP A 7 8.05 7.23 22.39
N ILE A 8 7.79 7.63 21.13
CA ILE A 8 7.65 6.68 20.02
C ILE A 8 8.38 7.21 18.78
N VAL A 9 9.15 6.35 18.13
CA VAL A 9 9.69 6.59 16.79
C VAL A 9 9.05 5.61 15.81
N ILE A 10 8.53 6.15 14.73
CA ILE A 10 7.92 5.39 13.63
C ILE A 10 8.91 5.40 12.46
N ILE A 11 9.28 4.22 11.96
CA ILE A 11 10.21 4.04 10.83
C ILE A 11 9.39 3.67 9.60
N GLY A 12 9.34 4.59 8.65
CA GLY A 12 8.55 4.51 7.43
C GLY A 12 7.27 5.34 7.50
N ALA A 13 7.15 6.28 6.58
CA ALA A 13 6.02 7.20 6.44
C ALA A 13 5.00 6.76 5.38
N GLY A 14 4.88 5.45 5.13
CA GLY A 14 3.79 4.88 4.33
C GLY A 14 2.45 4.96 5.07
N PRO A 15 1.34 4.46 4.48
CA PRO A 15 0.03 4.51 5.12
C PRO A 15 0.03 3.97 6.55
N ALA A 16 0.71 2.84 6.80
CA ALA A 16 0.78 2.26 8.14
C ALA A 16 1.45 3.20 9.16
N GLY A 17 2.55 3.87 8.78
CA GLY A 17 3.25 4.81 9.67
C GLY A 17 2.47 6.10 9.92
N LEU A 18 1.85 6.65 8.86
CA LEU A 18 1.04 7.88 8.97
C LEU A 18 -0.21 7.65 9.83
N PHE A 19 -0.93 6.55 9.61
CA PHE A 19 -2.11 6.21 10.42
C PHE A 19 -1.73 5.88 11.86
N ALA A 20 -0.61 5.16 12.10
CA ALA A 20 -0.12 4.93 13.46
C ALA A 20 0.19 6.24 14.19
N ALA A 21 0.83 7.19 13.52
CA ALA A 21 1.09 8.51 14.12
C ALA A 21 -0.19 9.27 14.42
N TYR A 22 -1.13 9.27 13.47
CA TYR A 22 -2.43 9.94 13.63
C TYR A 22 -3.20 9.36 14.82
N GLU A 23 -3.29 8.04 14.91
CA GLU A 23 -3.96 7.35 16.02
C GLU A 23 -3.30 7.67 17.37
N LEU A 24 -1.98 7.66 17.43
CA LEU A 24 -1.23 7.96 18.66
C LEU A 24 -1.50 9.37 19.18
N ILE A 25 -1.45 10.38 18.32
CA ILE A 25 -1.64 11.78 18.74
C ILE A 25 -3.11 12.11 19.03
N THR A 26 -4.04 11.47 18.33
CA THR A 26 -5.47 11.63 18.56
C THR A 26 -5.86 11.10 19.95
N ASN A 27 -5.33 9.94 20.34
CA ASN A 27 -5.62 9.34 21.65
C ASN A 27 -4.76 9.92 22.78
N ASN A 28 -3.55 10.38 22.48
CA ASN A 28 -2.68 10.99 23.49
C ASN A 28 -1.79 12.10 22.91
N PRO A 29 -2.29 13.35 22.86
CA PRO A 29 -1.56 14.47 22.27
C PRO A 29 -0.31 14.92 23.06
N LYS A 30 -0.01 14.31 24.21
CA LYS A 30 1.20 14.57 24.99
C LYS A 30 2.40 13.74 24.56
N LEU A 31 2.19 12.71 23.75
CA LEU A 31 3.26 11.86 23.26
C LEU A 31 4.22 12.64 22.36
N LYS A 32 5.51 12.43 22.58
CA LYS A 32 6.55 12.89 21.68
C LYS A 32 6.80 11.86 20.61
N VAL A 33 6.22 12.07 19.44
CA VAL A 33 6.28 11.15 18.31
C VAL A 33 7.17 11.72 17.21
N ALA A 34 8.01 10.87 16.61
CA ALA A 34 8.72 11.19 15.38
C ALA A 34 8.45 10.14 14.31
N ILE A 35 8.34 10.57 13.05
CA ILE A 35 8.28 9.70 11.88
C ILE A 35 9.54 9.92 11.06
N LEU A 36 10.24 8.85 10.74
CA LEU A 36 11.46 8.85 9.95
C LEU A 36 11.21 8.13 8.63
N ASP A 37 11.50 8.78 7.50
CA ASP A 37 11.48 8.14 6.20
C ASP A 37 12.74 8.52 5.40
N LYS A 38 13.28 7.55 4.67
CA LYS A 38 14.45 7.78 3.83
C LYS A 38 14.16 8.60 2.57
N GLY A 39 12.89 8.74 2.19
CA GLY A 39 12.45 9.55 1.07
C GLY A 39 11.91 10.91 1.51
N LYS A 40 11.33 11.62 0.57
CA LYS A 40 10.89 13.00 0.70
C LYS A 40 9.41 13.11 1.08
N LEU A 41 8.97 14.32 1.42
CA LEU A 41 7.56 14.69 1.52
C LEU A 41 6.83 14.44 0.19
N ALA A 42 5.52 14.20 0.24
CA ALA A 42 4.75 13.76 -0.93
C ALA A 42 4.85 14.72 -2.13
N GLU A 43 4.81 16.01 -1.88
CA GLU A 43 4.89 17.10 -2.86
C GLU A 43 6.28 17.23 -3.51
N GLU A 44 7.34 16.77 -2.84
CA GLU A 44 8.71 16.81 -3.35
C GLU A 44 9.13 15.55 -4.10
N ARG A 45 8.27 14.52 -4.12
CA ARG A 45 8.54 13.23 -4.72
C ARG A 45 8.28 13.26 -6.23
N ILE A 46 9.25 13.79 -6.98
CA ILE A 46 9.17 13.86 -8.44
C ILE A 46 10.03 12.76 -9.05
N CYS A 47 9.42 11.90 -9.86
CA CYS A 47 10.16 10.89 -10.62
C CYS A 47 10.75 11.51 -11.91
N PRO A 48 12.08 11.48 -12.12
CA PRO A 48 12.69 12.00 -13.34
C PRO A 48 12.18 11.33 -14.63
N MET A 49 11.71 10.09 -14.54
CA MET A 49 11.12 9.33 -15.65
C MET A 49 9.91 10.03 -16.29
N SER A 50 9.25 10.95 -15.57
CA SER A 50 8.15 11.74 -16.12
C SER A 50 8.58 12.66 -17.27
N LYS A 51 9.87 13.02 -17.36
CA LYS A 51 10.42 13.93 -18.36
C LYS A 51 10.83 13.22 -19.66
N ASP A 52 11.54 12.11 -19.58
CA ASP A 52 12.15 11.44 -20.72
C ASP A 52 11.88 9.94 -20.82
N LYS A 53 10.98 9.42 -19.96
CA LYS A 53 10.58 8.00 -19.87
C LYS A 53 11.71 7.03 -19.48
N ASN A 54 12.88 7.51 -19.08
CA ASN A 54 14.00 6.71 -18.63
C ASN A 54 14.07 6.63 -17.10
N CYS A 55 14.31 5.43 -16.56
CA CYS A 55 14.50 5.25 -15.13
C CYS A 55 15.98 5.48 -14.77
N TYR A 56 16.23 6.42 -13.87
CA TYR A 56 17.57 6.82 -13.39
C TYR A 56 18.06 6.01 -12.18
N ASN A 57 17.33 4.99 -11.72
CA ASN A 57 17.66 4.18 -10.54
C ASN A 57 17.97 5.03 -9.29
N CYS A 58 17.14 6.04 -9.03
CA CYS A 58 17.29 6.91 -7.85
C CYS A 58 17.34 6.09 -6.56
N ASN A 59 18.19 6.50 -5.63
CA ASN A 59 18.28 5.91 -4.31
C ASN A 59 18.23 7.01 -3.24
N PRO A 60 17.14 7.11 -2.46
CA PRO A 60 15.91 6.30 -2.54
C PRO A 60 15.07 6.60 -3.80
N CYS A 61 14.26 5.62 -4.22
CA CYS A 61 13.34 5.80 -5.34
C CYS A 61 12.18 6.71 -4.94
N ASN A 62 11.97 7.83 -5.66
CA ASN A 62 10.92 8.79 -5.35
C ASN A 62 9.49 8.23 -5.51
N ILE A 63 9.29 7.13 -6.26
CA ILE A 63 7.99 6.47 -6.38
C ILE A 63 7.72 5.52 -5.21
N LEU A 64 8.75 4.83 -4.72
CA LEU A 64 8.59 3.76 -3.73
C LEU A 64 8.84 4.19 -2.29
N SER A 65 9.58 5.28 -2.06
CA SER A 65 10.00 5.75 -0.74
C SER A 65 9.57 7.19 -0.50
N GLY A 66 9.33 7.55 0.75
CA GLY A 66 8.87 8.87 1.18
C GLY A 66 7.45 8.85 1.73
N TYR A 67 6.99 10.00 2.15
CA TYR A 67 5.70 10.17 2.80
C TYR A 67 4.55 9.72 1.89
N GLY A 68 3.65 8.90 2.45
CA GLY A 68 2.62 8.16 1.73
C GLY A 68 3.08 6.82 1.12
N GLY A 69 4.40 6.53 1.16
CA GLY A 69 4.96 5.27 0.65
C GLY A 69 4.74 5.06 -0.85
N ALA A 70 4.82 3.81 -1.29
CA ALA A 70 4.55 3.45 -2.68
C ALA A 70 3.09 3.67 -3.10
N GLY A 71 2.17 3.73 -2.13
CA GLY A 71 0.75 3.97 -2.36
C GLY A 71 0.44 5.35 -2.96
N THR A 72 1.24 6.37 -2.66
CA THR A 72 1.04 7.75 -3.15
C THR A 72 0.95 7.85 -4.68
N PHE A 73 1.65 6.99 -5.39
CA PHE A 73 1.68 6.98 -6.86
C PHE A 73 1.05 5.70 -7.44
N SER A 74 0.22 5.02 -6.66
CA SER A 74 -0.58 3.88 -7.13
C SER A 74 -1.79 4.35 -7.95
N ASP A 75 -2.68 3.42 -8.28
CA ASP A 75 -3.93 3.70 -8.99
C ASP A 75 -4.99 4.48 -8.18
N GLY A 76 -4.72 4.72 -6.91
CA GLY A 76 -5.60 5.52 -6.04
C GLY A 76 -6.89 4.82 -5.63
N LYS A 77 -6.92 3.51 -5.63
CA LYS A 77 -8.06 2.73 -5.14
C LYS A 77 -7.95 2.41 -3.67
N LEU A 78 -9.08 2.53 -2.97
CA LEU A 78 -9.27 2.04 -1.61
C LEU A 78 -10.32 0.94 -1.61
N ASN A 79 -9.98 -0.20 -1.03
CA ASN A 79 -10.86 -1.35 -0.87
C ASN A 79 -11.22 -1.49 0.60
N PHE A 80 -12.49 -1.30 0.94
CA PHE A 80 -13.00 -1.37 2.31
C PHE A 80 -13.52 -2.76 2.59
N THR A 81 -12.62 -3.66 2.95
CA THR A 81 -12.92 -5.04 3.32
C THR A 81 -11.83 -5.59 4.23
N PRO A 82 -12.19 -6.34 5.28
CA PRO A 82 -11.20 -6.94 6.17
C PRO A 82 -10.40 -8.08 5.50
N LYS A 83 -10.86 -8.57 4.34
CA LYS A 83 -10.21 -9.67 3.64
C LYS A 83 -10.15 -9.45 2.14
N ILE A 84 -8.94 -9.36 1.61
CA ILE A 84 -8.68 -9.31 0.16
C ILE A 84 -7.32 -9.90 -0.16
N GLY A 85 -7.25 -10.81 -1.13
CA GLY A 85 -6.00 -11.48 -1.50
C GLY A 85 -5.35 -12.17 -0.30
N LYS A 86 -4.13 -11.75 0.03
CA LYS A 86 -3.37 -12.28 1.18
C LYS A 86 -3.65 -11.54 2.50
N SER A 87 -4.25 -10.37 2.44
CA SER A 87 -4.63 -9.59 3.61
C SER A 87 -5.90 -10.17 4.21
N ASP A 88 -5.85 -10.56 5.47
CA ASP A 88 -6.95 -11.15 6.21
C ASP A 88 -6.81 -10.74 7.67
N LEU A 89 -7.55 -9.69 8.07
CA LEU A 89 -7.54 -9.16 9.43
C LEU A 89 -8.17 -10.12 10.42
N MET A 90 -9.11 -10.96 9.96
CA MET A 90 -9.78 -11.94 10.82
C MET A 90 -8.87 -13.06 11.33
N LYS A 91 -7.60 -13.07 10.93
CA LYS A 91 -6.57 -13.90 11.55
C LYS A 91 -6.06 -13.37 12.88
N TYR A 92 -6.33 -12.10 13.17
CA TYR A 92 -5.78 -11.38 14.32
C TYR A 92 -6.87 -10.84 15.26
N MET A 93 -8.10 -10.73 14.76
CA MET A 93 -9.24 -10.15 15.48
C MET A 93 -10.55 -10.74 14.96
N ASP A 94 -11.66 -10.54 15.67
CA ASP A 94 -12.96 -10.96 15.17
C ASP A 94 -13.47 -10.12 13.99
N GLU A 95 -14.53 -10.60 13.31
CA GLU A 95 -15.04 -9.95 12.10
C GLU A 95 -15.63 -8.57 12.37
N ASN A 96 -16.26 -8.36 13.53
CA ASN A 96 -16.86 -7.06 13.88
C ASN A 96 -15.75 -6.03 14.15
N GLU A 97 -14.73 -6.40 14.91
CA GLU A 97 -13.57 -5.56 15.16
C GLU A 97 -12.84 -5.20 13.85
N ALA A 98 -12.65 -6.18 12.97
CA ALA A 98 -12.03 -5.95 11.68
C ALA A 98 -12.83 -4.99 10.79
N ASN A 99 -14.17 -5.11 10.76
CA ASN A 99 -15.03 -4.19 10.01
C ASN A 99 -15.04 -2.79 10.63
N ASN A 100 -15.08 -2.66 11.95
CA ASN A 100 -14.99 -1.35 12.62
C ASN A 100 -13.69 -0.62 12.26
N LEU A 101 -12.55 -1.31 12.27
CA LEU A 101 -11.27 -0.72 11.85
C LEU A 101 -11.26 -0.27 10.38
N ILE A 102 -11.95 -0.99 9.50
CA ILE A 102 -12.11 -0.58 8.10
C ILE A 102 -12.96 0.68 7.99
N ASP A 103 -14.05 0.78 8.76
CA ASP A 103 -14.91 1.95 8.76
C ASP A 103 -14.18 3.18 9.36
N GLU A 104 -13.46 3.02 10.47
CA GLU A 104 -12.60 4.06 11.06
C GLU A 104 -11.53 4.53 10.06
N THR A 105 -10.91 3.60 9.32
CA THR A 105 -9.94 3.94 8.27
C THR A 105 -10.58 4.80 7.16
N GLU A 106 -11.81 4.48 6.76
CA GLU A 106 -12.55 5.29 5.79
C GLU A 106 -12.86 6.68 6.33
N GLU A 107 -13.24 6.79 7.60
CA GLU A 107 -13.52 8.08 8.27
C GLU A 107 -12.27 8.96 8.30
N VAL A 108 -11.09 8.41 8.60
CA VAL A 108 -9.82 9.14 8.56
C VAL A 108 -9.54 9.66 7.15
N PHE A 109 -9.69 8.83 6.12
CA PHE A 109 -9.54 9.29 4.74
C PHE A 109 -10.54 10.39 4.38
N ASN A 110 -11.82 10.26 4.77
CA ASN A 110 -12.84 11.28 4.55
C ASN A 110 -12.49 12.60 5.24
N HIS A 111 -11.97 12.53 6.48
CA HIS A 111 -11.53 13.71 7.24
C HIS A 111 -10.44 14.51 6.48
N PHE A 112 -9.55 13.83 5.79
CA PHE A 112 -8.50 14.45 5.01
C PHE A 112 -8.88 14.79 3.56
N GLY A 113 -10.16 14.73 3.22
CA GLY A 113 -10.69 15.22 1.96
C GLY A 113 -10.87 14.15 0.88
N MET A 114 -11.07 12.91 1.26
CA MET A 114 -11.45 11.85 0.33
C MET A 114 -12.88 12.04 -0.16
N ASP A 115 -13.08 12.97 -1.07
CA ASP A 115 -14.35 13.18 -1.77
C ASP A 115 -14.37 12.33 -3.04
N SER A 116 -14.92 11.13 -2.95
CA SER A 116 -14.94 10.19 -4.05
C SER A 116 -16.19 9.31 -4.00
N LYS A 117 -16.72 9.04 -5.20
CA LYS A 117 -17.85 8.14 -5.40
C LYS A 117 -17.55 6.75 -4.86
N SER A 118 -18.50 6.20 -4.10
CA SER A 118 -18.43 4.81 -3.64
C SER A 118 -18.94 3.84 -4.71
N TYR A 119 -18.29 2.69 -4.77
CA TYR A 119 -18.69 1.53 -5.57
C TYR A 119 -19.00 0.35 -4.64
N PRO A 120 -19.95 -0.53 -5.01
CA PRO A 120 -20.78 -0.47 -6.20
C PRO A 120 -21.66 0.77 -6.25
N THR A 121 -21.83 1.34 -7.46
CA THR A 121 -22.71 2.50 -7.66
C THR A 121 -24.18 2.14 -7.53
N ASN A 122 -24.50 0.86 -7.75
CA ASN A 122 -25.83 0.29 -7.63
C ASN A 122 -25.69 -1.19 -7.19
N MET A 123 -26.13 -1.50 -5.99
CA MET A 123 -26.03 -2.85 -5.43
C MET A 123 -26.88 -3.87 -6.19
N LYS A 124 -28.07 -3.51 -6.68
CA LYS A 124 -28.92 -4.41 -7.46
C LYS A 124 -28.22 -4.82 -8.75
N GLN A 125 -27.65 -3.87 -9.48
CA GLN A 125 -26.89 -4.16 -10.70
C GLN A 125 -25.64 -4.98 -10.40
N ALA A 126 -24.94 -4.70 -9.29
CA ALA A 126 -23.77 -5.48 -8.87
C ALA A 126 -24.14 -6.95 -8.60
N LEU A 127 -25.28 -7.20 -7.97
CA LEU A 127 -25.79 -8.55 -7.74
C LEU A 127 -26.20 -9.27 -9.04
N GLU A 128 -26.76 -8.54 -10.02
CA GLU A 128 -27.04 -9.07 -11.35
C GLU A 128 -25.76 -9.45 -12.10
N ILE A 129 -24.73 -8.61 -12.04
CA ILE A 129 -23.41 -8.92 -12.60
C ILE A 129 -22.82 -10.15 -11.92
N LYS A 130 -22.88 -10.21 -10.57
CA LYS A 130 -22.41 -11.37 -9.80
C LYS A 130 -23.10 -12.66 -10.23
N ARG A 131 -24.42 -12.62 -10.49
CA ARG A 131 -25.18 -13.76 -10.99
C ARG A 131 -24.73 -14.17 -12.39
N LYS A 132 -24.54 -13.20 -13.31
CA LYS A 132 -24.04 -13.49 -14.67
C LYS A 132 -22.65 -14.14 -14.63
N VAL A 133 -21.76 -13.65 -13.78
CA VAL A 133 -20.42 -14.21 -13.58
C VAL A 133 -20.52 -15.64 -13.03
N ALA A 134 -21.41 -15.91 -12.06
CA ALA A 134 -21.59 -17.23 -11.48
C ALA A 134 -22.05 -18.29 -12.51
N ILE A 135 -22.85 -17.90 -13.51
CA ILE A 135 -23.30 -18.81 -14.58
C ILE A 135 -22.11 -19.32 -15.41
N THR A 136 -21.02 -18.56 -15.52
CA THR A 136 -19.78 -18.98 -16.22
C THR A 136 -18.87 -19.88 -15.39
N GLY A 137 -19.26 -20.25 -14.17
CA GLY A 137 -18.41 -21.00 -13.23
C GLY A 137 -17.41 -20.14 -12.45
N ALA A 138 -17.38 -18.81 -12.69
CA ALA A 138 -16.53 -17.88 -11.98
C ALA A 138 -17.24 -17.28 -10.75
N LYS A 139 -16.48 -16.67 -9.84
CA LYS A 139 -16.98 -16.05 -8.62
C LYS A 139 -16.60 -14.57 -8.57
N LEU A 140 -17.57 -13.67 -8.54
CA LEU A 140 -17.34 -12.23 -8.32
C LEU A 140 -17.47 -11.91 -6.83
N MET A 141 -16.46 -11.24 -6.29
CA MET A 141 -16.48 -10.64 -4.95
C MET A 141 -16.91 -9.18 -5.08
N ILE A 142 -17.96 -8.79 -4.36
CA ILE A 142 -18.40 -7.40 -4.29
C ILE A 142 -17.77 -6.77 -3.05
N ILE A 143 -17.00 -5.71 -3.26
CA ILE A 143 -16.27 -4.99 -2.23
C ILE A 143 -16.66 -3.52 -2.33
N LYS A 144 -16.85 -2.87 -1.18
CA LYS A 144 -16.96 -1.41 -1.11
C LYS A 144 -15.63 -0.79 -1.53
N GLN A 145 -15.66 0.10 -2.51
CA GLN A 145 -14.46 0.71 -3.08
C GLN A 145 -14.64 2.21 -3.28
N LYS A 146 -13.54 2.95 -3.18
CA LYS A 146 -13.46 4.33 -3.64
C LYS A 146 -12.24 4.50 -4.53
N HIS A 147 -12.32 5.39 -5.51
CA HIS A 147 -11.22 5.73 -6.41
C HIS A 147 -10.86 7.19 -6.26
N LEU A 148 -9.69 7.46 -5.72
CA LEU A 148 -9.18 8.82 -5.47
C LEU A 148 -8.48 9.41 -6.70
N GLY A 149 -7.86 8.55 -7.50
CA GLY A 149 -7.00 8.92 -8.61
C GLY A 149 -5.54 9.08 -8.21
N SER A 150 -4.64 8.58 -9.05
CA SER A 150 -3.18 8.66 -8.84
C SER A 150 -2.69 10.10 -8.72
N ASP A 151 -3.36 11.03 -9.38
CA ASP A 151 -3.05 12.47 -9.42
C ASP A 151 -3.49 13.21 -8.15
N LYS A 152 -4.43 12.66 -7.36
CA LYS A 152 -4.96 13.32 -6.15
C LYS A 152 -4.36 12.77 -4.86
N LEU A 153 -3.83 11.56 -4.86
CA LEU A 153 -3.25 10.94 -3.66
C LEU A 153 -2.19 11.80 -2.96
N PRO A 154 -1.26 12.49 -3.66
CA PRO A 154 -0.28 13.35 -2.99
C PRO A 154 -0.93 14.44 -2.12
N ILE A 155 -2.10 14.97 -2.53
CA ILE A 155 -2.83 16.00 -1.77
C ILE A 155 -3.35 15.43 -0.44
N TYR A 156 -3.92 14.21 -0.45
CA TYR A 156 -4.39 13.57 0.79
C TYR A 156 -3.24 13.27 1.74
N ILE A 157 -2.12 12.79 1.20
CA ILE A 157 -0.91 12.52 2.01
C ILE A 157 -0.35 13.80 2.59
N HIS A 158 -0.31 14.90 1.82
CA HIS A 158 0.08 16.21 2.33
C HIS A 158 -0.83 16.64 3.49
N ASN A 159 -2.16 16.56 3.33
CA ASN A 159 -3.11 16.97 4.37
C ASN A 159 -2.92 16.17 5.69
N ILE A 160 -2.72 14.85 5.60
CA ILE A 160 -2.41 14.03 6.77
C ILE A 160 -1.09 14.47 7.41
N THR A 161 -0.06 14.69 6.61
CA THR A 161 1.27 15.08 7.10
C THR A 161 1.23 16.44 7.79
N GLU A 162 0.53 17.43 7.22
CA GLU A 162 0.34 18.76 7.82
C GLU A 162 -0.40 18.68 9.16
N GLU A 163 -1.43 17.83 9.26
CA GLU A 163 -2.14 17.63 10.52
C GLU A 163 -1.21 17.04 11.60
N LEU A 164 -0.36 16.08 11.24
CA LEU A 164 0.63 15.52 12.15
C LEU A 164 1.62 16.58 12.63
N ILE A 165 2.13 17.45 11.74
CA ILE A 165 3.03 18.55 12.06
C ILE A 165 2.36 19.54 13.01
N LYS A 166 1.13 19.96 12.75
CA LYS A 166 0.33 20.85 13.63
C LYS A 166 0.20 20.28 15.04
N ASN A 167 0.07 18.96 15.15
CA ASN A 167 -0.01 18.23 16.41
C ASN A 167 1.38 17.85 16.97
N LYS A 168 2.45 18.50 16.51
CA LYS A 168 3.83 18.42 17.02
C LYS A 168 4.51 17.06 16.81
N VAL A 169 4.03 16.23 15.87
CA VAL A 169 4.78 15.08 15.41
C VAL A 169 6.02 15.60 14.65
N GLU A 170 7.19 15.10 15.02
CA GLU A 170 8.41 15.45 14.29
C GLU A 170 8.49 14.61 13.00
N VAL A 171 8.36 15.30 11.87
CA VAL A 171 8.41 14.70 10.53
C VAL A 171 9.84 14.84 10.00
N ARG A 172 10.49 13.73 9.66
CA ARG A 172 11.86 13.68 9.15
C ARG A 172 11.92 12.94 7.83
N GLU A 173 12.11 13.68 6.79
CA GLU A 173 12.42 13.17 5.46
C GLU A 173 13.93 12.96 5.26
N ASN A 174 14.31 12.27 4.20
CA ASN A 174 15.71 11.96 3.86
C ASN A 174 16.48 11.31 5.04
N CYS A 175 15.76 10.66 5.96
CA CYS A 175 16.28 10.05 7.16
C CYS A 175 16.28 8.53 7.04
N ASP A 176 17.39 7.98 6.56
CA ASP A 176 17.53 6.52 6.39
C ASP A 176 17.95 5.87 7.72
N VAL A 177 17.12 4.98 8.21
CA VAL A 177 17.39 4.20 9.42
C VAL A 177 18.19 2.96 9.04
N LEU A 178 19.39 2.86 9.60
CA LEU A 178 20.33 1.79 9.32
C LEU A 178 20.15 0.61 10.28
N ASP A 179 19.90 0.91 11.56
CA ASP A 179 19.80 -0.12 12.58
C ASP A 179 18.95 0.34 13.77
N ILE A 180 18.49 -0.63 14.56
CA ILE A 180 17.87 -0.45 15.86
C ILE A 180 18.68 -1.20 16.89
N ILE A 181 19.02 -0.55 18.00
CA ILE A 181 19.71 -1.18 19.14
C ILE A 181 18.75 -1.12 20.33
N SER A 182 18.23 -2.26 20.74
CA SER A 182 17.42 -2.37 21.94
C SER A 182 18.33 -2.67 23.15
N LYS A 183 18.27 -1.81 24.16
CA LYS A 183 19.01 -1.97 25.41
C LYS A 183 18.17 -2.71 26.47
N ASP A 184 16.89 -2.34 26.52
CA ASP A 184 15.88 -2.96 27.38
C ASP A 184 14.48 -2.76 26.77
N LYS A 185 13.42 -3.13 27.49
CA LYS A 185 12.03 -3.08 27.01
C LYS A 185 11.55 -1.66 26.66
N ASN A 186 12.13 -0.62 27.22
CA ASN A 186 11.69 0.77 27.08
C ASN A 186 12.82 1.72 26.66
N SER A 187 13.92 1.18 26.12
CA SER A 187 15.08 1.97 25.71
C SER A 187 15.67 1.43 24.42
N HIS A 188 15.34 2.14 23.34
CA HIS A 188 15.81 1.80 22.00
C HIS A 188 16.62 2.96 21.45
N GLN A 189 17.66 2.64 20.70
CA GLN A 189 18.48 3.60 19.98
C GLN A 189 18.33 3.33 18.48
N ILE A 190 17.78 4.31 17.78
CA ILE A 190 17.66 4.28 16.33
C ILE A 190 18.95 4.85 15.76
N ILE A 191 19.60 4.11 14.90
CA ILE A 191 20.84 4.51 14.22
C ILE A 191 20.48 4.97 12.82
N THR A 192 20.76 6.23 12.53
CA THR A 192 20.68 6.80 11.19
C THR A 192 22.09 7.06 10.67
N LYS A 193 22.20 7.53 9.43
CA LYS A 193 23.48 7.95 8.87
C LYS A 193 24.13 9.09 9.65
N ASP A 194 23.32 10.02 10.17
CA ASP A 194 23.79 11.30 10.69
C ASP A 194 23.76 11.39 12.22
N GLU A 195 22.90 10.59 12.87
CA GLU A 195 22.72 10.67 14.33
C GLU A 195 22.18 9.40 14.96
N LYS A 196 22.13 9.42 16.30
CA LYS A 196 21.50 8.40 17.15
C LYS A 196 20.31 9.02 17.88
N ILE A 197 19.14 8.40 17.74
CA ILE A 197 17.88 8.87 18.31
C ILE A 197 17.45 7.91 19.41
N LEU A 198 17.10 8.43 20.59
CA LEU A 198 16.59 7.62 21.68
C LEU A 198 15.07 7.62 21.70
N THR A 199 14.47 6.47 21.97
CA THR A 199 13.02 6.31 22.08
C THR A 199 12.65 5.18 23.04
N LYS A 200 11.44 5.27 23.62
CA LYS A 200 10.88 4.20 24.45
C LYS A 200 10.32 3.06 23.60
N TYR A 201 9.64 3.39 22.51
CA TYR A 201 8.99 2.42 21.61
C TYR A 201 9.35 2.69 20.17
N VAL A 202 9.33 1.64 19.36
CA VAL A 202 9.60 1.73 17.90
C VAL A 202 8.48 1.02 17.16
N ILE A 203 7.92 1.71 16.17
CA ILE A 203 7.02 1.11 15.18
C ILE A 203 7.79 0.97 13.86
N VAL A 204 7.91 -0.26 13.35
CA VAL A 204 8.67 -0.56 12.13
C VAL A 204 7.71 -0.79 10.98
N ALA A 205 7.59 0.17 10.08
CA ALA A 205 6.66 0.18 8.96
C ALA A 205 7.31 0.59 7.61
N PRO A 206 8.48 0.04 7.23
CA PRO A 206 9.29 0.55 6.11
C PRO A 206 8.78 0.10 4.72
N GLY A 207 7.66 -0.62 4.65
CA GLY A 207 7.05 -1.05 3.40
C GLY A 207 7.91 -2.03 2.59
N ARG A 208 7.61 -2.15 1.28
CA ARG A 208 8.27 -3.11 0.38
C ARG A 208 9.78 -2.86 0.22
N THR A 209 10.19 -1.61 0.22
CA THR A 209 11.62 -1.26 0.04
C THR A 209 12.47 -1.59 1.25
N GLY A 210 11.87 -1.77 2.43
CA GLY A 210 12.53 -2.16 3.66
C GLY A 210 12.41 -3.65 4.01
N ALA A 211 11.80 -4.48 3.15
CA ALA A 211 11.52 -5.88 3.47
C ALA A 211 12.79 -6.68 3.85
N LYS A 212 13.89 -6.49 3.12
CA LYS A 212 15.17 -7.14 3.44
C LYS A 212 15.73 -6.67 4.78
N TRP A 213 15.69 -5.37 5.04
CA TRP A 213 16.15 -4.79 6.30
C TRP A 213 15.32 -5.29 7.50
N VAL A 214 13.99 -5.42 7.35
CA VAL A 214 13.13 -6.02 8.40
C VAL A 214 13.51 -7.47 8.66
N GLN A 215 13.84 -8.24 7.62
CA GLN A 215 14.31 -9.62 7.77
C GLN A 215 15.64 -9.66 8.54
N GLU A 216 16.60 -8.80 8.19
CA GLU A 216 17.88 -8.69 8.90
C GLU A 216 17.69 -8.32 10.39
N LEU A 217 16.75 -7.42 10.70
CA LEU A 217 16.37 -7.10 12.08
C LEU A 217 15.73 -8.30 12.81
N ALA A 218 14.83 -9.01 12.14
CA ALA A 218 14.19 -10.19 12.71
C ALA A 218 15.23 -11.28 13.03
N ASP A 219 16.18 -11.53 12.14
CA ASP A 219 17.28 -12.46 12.35
C ASP A 219 18.16 -12.02 13.54
N LYS A 220 18.51 -10.72 13.59
CA LYS A 220 19.31 -10.13 14.68
C LYS A 220 18.67 -10.31 16.06
N TYR A 221 17.36 -10.11 16.15
CA TYR A 221 16.59 -10.19 17.39
C TYR A 221 15.89 -11.54 17.59
N GLN A 222 16.17 -12.53 16.74
CA GLN A 222 15.59 -13.87 16.80
C GLN A 222 14.06 -13.85 16.81
N ILE A 223 13.46 -12.91 16.05
CA ILE A 223 12.01 -12.81 15.88
C ILE A 223 11.59 -13.82 14.81
N PRO A 224 10.73 -14.80 15.14
CA PRO A 224 10.31 -15.80 14.18
C PRO A 224 9.46 -15.17 13.06
N TYR A 225 9.72 -15.57 11.83
CA TYR A 225 8.92 -15.20 10.67
C TYR A 225 8.78 -16.37 9.70
N THR A 226 7.78 -16.32 8.85
CA THR A 226 7.53 -17.34 7.84
C THR A 226 7.42 -16.72 6.45
N SER A 227 8.02 -17.38 5.47
CA SER A 227 7.82 -17.03 4.07
C SER A 227 6.38 -17.34 3.64
N LYS A 228 5.76 -16.40 2.93
CA LYS A 228 4.42 -16.59 2.36
C LYS A 228 4.54 -16.85 0.86
N SER A 229 3.46 -17.43 0.27
CA SER A 229 3.32 -17.53 -1.18
C SER A 229 3.44 -16.16 -1.84
N ILE A 230 3.91 -16.12 -3.07
CA ILE A 230 3.88 -14.93 -3.92
C ILE A 230 2.70 -14.99 -4.88
N GLU A 231 2.34 -13.85 -5.45
CA GLU A 231 1.36 -13.77 -6.53
C GLU A 231 2.08 -13.31 -7.79
N ILE A 232 1.90 -14.05 -8.89
CA ILE A 232 2.47 -13.76 -10.19
C ILE A 232 1.33 -13.60 -11.18
N GLY A 233 1.44 -12.64 -12.07
CA GLY A 233 0.40 -12.40 -13.05
C GLY A 233 0.86 -11.67 -14.29
N VAL A 234 -0.05 -11.53 -15.22
CA VAL A 234 0.12 -10.76 -16.46
C VAL A 234 -0.88 -9.63 -16.50
N ARG A 235 -0.42 -8.43 -16.90
CA ARG A 235 -1.31 -7.30 -17.14
C ARG A 235 -1.85 -7.36 -18.54
N VAL A 236 -3.16 -7.25 -18.63
CA VAL A 236 -3.93 -7.25 -19.88
C VAL A 236 -4.48 -5.84 -20.10
N GLU A 237 -4.37 -5.35 -21.31
CA GLU A 237 -4.97 -4.10 -21.75
C GLU A 237 -5.99 -4.37 -22.85
N VAL A 238 -7.16 -3.82 -22.72
CA VAL A 238 -8.29 -3.96 -23.65
C VAL A 238 -8.93 -2.60 -23.90
N ARG A 239 -9.71 -2.49 -24.96
CA ARG A 239 -10.53 -1.31 -25.19
C ARG A 239 -11.50 -1.12 -24.02
N LYS A 240 -11.69 0.13 -23.56
CA LYS A 240 -12.47 0.44 -22.36
C LYS A 240 -13.92 -0.08 -22.44
N GLU A 241 -14.51 -0.06 -23.63
CA GLU A 241 -15.89 -0.48 -23.88
C GLU A 241 -16.14 -1.93 -23.48
N ILE A 242 -15.11 -2.79 -23.53
CA ILE A 242 -15.22 -4.22 -23.18
C ILE A 242 -15.55 -4.40 -21.70
N LEU A 243 -15.07 -3.53 -20.83
CA LEU A 243 -15.25 -3.63 -19.38
C LEU A 243 -16.26 -2.63 -18.82
N GLU A 244 -16.76 -1.70 -19.62
CA GLU A 244 -17.53 -0.55 -19.17
C GLU A 244 -18.82 -0.94 -18.45
N ASP A 245 -19.53 -1.97 -18.94
CA ASP A 245 -20.75 -2.48 -18.29
C ASP A 245 -20.52 -2.95 -16.86
N ILE A 246 -19.33 -3.48 -16.56
CA ILE A 246 -18.97 -3.93 -15.22
C ILE A 246 -18.39 -2.78 -14.41
N THR A 247 -17.43 -2.03 -14.99
CA THR A 247 -16.63 -1.06 -14.24
C THR A 247 -17.40 0.21 -13.89
N ASN A 248 -18.47 0.53 -14.59
CA ASN A 248 -19.40 1.61 -14.21
C ASN A 248 -20.19 1.29 -12.94
N VAL A 249 -20.34 0.01 -12.60
CA VAL A 249 -21.05 -0.47 -11.41
C VAL A 249 -20.08 -0.87 -10.31
N ILE A 250 -19.04 -1.65 -10.64
CA ILE A 250 -18.00 -2.15 -9.74
C ILE A 250 -16.65 -1.72 -10.33
N TYR A 251 -15.99 -0.74 -9.71
CA TYR A 251 -14.81 -0.11 -10.28
C TYR A 251 -13.65 -1.10 -10.54
N ASP A 252 -13.35 -1.93 -9.56
CA ASP A 252 -12.30 -2.95 -9.64
C ASP A 252 -12.90 -4.34 -9.33
N PRO A 253 -13.50 -5.01 -10.33
CA PRO A 253 -14.13 -6.30 -10.13
C PRO A 253 -13.09 -7.38 -9.81
N THR A 254 -13.22 -7.98 -8.63
CA THR A 254 -12.40 -9.12 -8.22
C THR A 254 -13.12 -10.42 -8.59
N ILE A 255 -12.73 -11.02 -9.70
CA ILE A 255 -13.32 -12.23 -10.25
C ILE A 255 -12.33 -13.39 -10.08
N PHE A 256 -12.79 -14.48 -9.48
CA PHE A 256 -12.02 -15.71 -9.29
C PHE A 256 -12.47 -16.75 -10.30
N ILE A 257 -11.50 -17.42 -10.92
CA ILE A 257 -11.71 -18.50 -11.88
C ILE A 257 -10.76 -19.63 -11.50
N LYS A 258 -11.27 -20.86 -11.52
CA LYS A 258 -10.45 -22.07 -11.38
C LYS A 258 -10.11 -22.60 -12.76
N THR A 259 -8.83 -22.86 -13.03
CA THR A 259 -8.40 -23.39 -14.32
C THR A 259 -8.75 -24.89 -14.43
N ASP A 260 -9.18 -25.32 -15.61
CA ASP A 260 -9.56 -26.72 -15.86
C ASP A 260 -8.35 -27.64 -15.86
N THR A 261 -7.21 -27.19 -16.42
CA THR A 261 -6.03 -28.04 -16.64
C THR A 261 -5.27 -28.33 -15.34
N TYR A 262 -5.04 -27.32 -14.50
CA TYR A 262 -4.20 -27.46 -13.30
C TYR A 262 -4.95 -27.23 -12.00
N GLY A 263 -6.20 -26.78 -12.07
CA GLY A 263 -7.01 -26.46 -10.90
C GLY A 263 -6.54 -25.21 -10.13
N ASP A 264 -5.67 -24.40 -10.73
CA ASP A 264 -5.18 -23.16 -10.14
C ASP A 264 -6.29 -22.14 -10.04
N GLU A 265 -6.34 -21.42 -8.92
CA GLU A 265 -7.22 -20.26 -8.77
C GLU A 265 -6.52 -19.02 -9.33
N ILE A 266 -7.14 -18.44 -10.34
CA ILE A 266 -6.74 -17.16 -10.93
C ILE A 266 -7.77 -16.11 -10.54
N ARG A 267 -7.33 -14.89 -10.26
CA ARG A 267 -8.24 -13.76 -10.05
C ARG A 267 -7.86 -12.55 -10.87
N THR A 268 -8.87 -11.73 -11.16
CA THR A 268 -8.62 -10.37 -11.63
C THR A 268 -8.12 -9.50 -10.48
N PHE A 269 -7.27 -8.55 -10.80
CA PHE A 269 -6.68 -7.64 -9.82
C PHE A 269 -6.33 -6.31 -10.46
N CYS A 270 -6.46 -5.22 -9.69
CA CYS A 270 -6.00 -3.89 -10.08
C CYS A 270 -6.56 -3.44 -11.44
N THR A 271 -7.87 -3.51 -11.61
CA THR A 271 -8.55 -3.01 -12.79
C THR A 271 -8.53 -1.48 -12.80
N ASN A 272 -8.15 -0.91 -13.94
CA ASN A 272 -8.05 0.53 -14.16
C ASN A 272 -8.89 0.94 -15.36
N PRO A 273 -10.15 1.29 -15.15
CA PRO A 273 -11.04 1.75 -16.24
C PRO A 273 -10.56 3.07 -16.84
N GLY A 274 -10.34 3.10 -18.15
CA GLY A 274 -9.78 4.26 -18.82
C GLY A 274 -8.39 4.65 -18.32
N GLY A 275 -7.64 3.69 -17.76
CA GLY A 275 -6.32 3.92 -17.17
C GLY A 275 -5.16 3.65 -18.12
N PHE A 276 -3.97 3.74 -17.58
CA PHE A 276 -2.71 3.59 -18.32
C PHE A 276 -1.89 2.44 -17.71
N VAL A 277 -1.08 1.78 -18.53
CA VAL A 277 -0.08 0.83 -18.06
C VAL A 277 1.23 1.58 -17.82
N ALA A 278 1.79 1.43 -16.63
CA ALA A 278 3.05 2.05 -16.23
C ALA A 278 4.10 0.99 -15.90
N LYS A 279 5.36 1.27 -16.26
CA LYS A 279 6.51 0.44 -15.87
C LYS A 279 6.98 0.83 -14.49
N GLU A 280 7.21 -0.16 -13.62
CA GLU A 280 7.89 -0.01 -12.34
C GLU A 280 9.22 -0.77 -12.42
N LYS A 281 10.33 -0.05 -12.31
CA LYS A 281 11.65 -0.66 -12.31
C LYS A 281 12.12 -0.92 -10.87
N TYR A 282 12.38 -2.17 -10.58
CA TYR A 282 13.14 -2.62 -9.43
C TYR A 282 14.60 -2.86 -9.86
N ASN A 283 15.51 -2.98 -8.91
CA ASN A 283 16.94 -3.10 -9.23
C ASN A 283 17.27 -4.22 -10.24
N GLU A 284 16.58 -5.35 -10.14
CA GLU A 284 16.89 -6.58 -10.90
C GLU A 284 15.81 -6.94 -11.93
N TYR A 285 14.62 -6.32 -11.88
CA TYR A 285 13.51 -6.66 -12.78
C TYR A 285 12.57 -5.46 -13.03
N ILE A 286 11.75 -5.59 -14.04
CA ILE A 286 10.72 -4.61 -14.41
C ILE A 286 9.36 -5.27 -14.19
N CYS A 287 8.50 -4.61 -13.42
CA CYS A 287 7.09 -4.92 -13.31
C CYS A 287 6.25 -3.91 -14.10
N VAL A 288 5.00 -4.25 -14.33
CA VAL A 288 4.00 -3.33 -14.88
C VAL A 288 2.90 -3.11 -13.86
N ASN A 289 2.49 -1.85 -13.74
CA ASN A 289 1.40 -1.44 -12.86
C ASN A 289 0.34 -0.69 -13.64
N GLY A 290 -0.85 -0.51 -13.07
CA GLY A 290 -1.89 0.33 -13.62
C GLY A 290 -1.92 1.70 -12.94
N HIS A 291 -2.15 2.73 -13.72
CA HIS A 291 -2.42 4.08 -13.25
C HIS A 291 -3.80 4.52 -13.70
N ALA A 292 -4.57 5.08 -12.79
CA ALA A 292 -5.88 5.62 -13.07
C ALA A 292 -5.95 7.05 -12.55
N LEU A 293 -5.84 8.01 -13.45
CA LEU A 293 -6.03 9.42 -13.15
C LEU A 293 -7.51 9.72 -12.92
N LYS A 294 -7.83 10.70 -12.08
CA LYS A 294 -9.23 11.05 -11.80
C LYS A 294 -9.91 11.63 -13.07
N ASP A 295 -9.27 12.59 -13.66
CA ASP A 295 -9.86 13.42 -14.72
C ASP A 295 -9.38 13.09 -16.14
N ILE A 296 -8.26 12.38 -16.28
CA ILE A 296 -7.68 12.02 -17.58
C ILE A 296 -7.89 10.53 -17.83
N LYS A 297 -8.54 10.20 -18.93
CA LYS A 297 -8.84 8.82 -19.31
C LYS A 297 -8.21 8.45 -20.65
N SER A 298 -7.75 7.21 -20.76
CA SER A 298 -7.35 6.60 -22.02
C SER A 298 -8.55 5.93 -22.70
N ASN A 299 -8.36 5.47 -23.94
CA ASN A 299 -9.34 4.66 -24.65
C ASN A 299 -9.29 3.18 -24.25
N ASN A 300 -8.41 2.82 -23.32
CA ASN A 300 -8.20 1.45 -22.86
C ASN A 300 -8.50 1.32 -21.38
N SER A 301 -8.83 0.11 -20.98
CA SER A 301 -8.84 -0.33 -19.59
C SER A 301 -7.82 -1.44 -19.42
N ASN A 302 -7.22 -1.56 -18.25
CA ASN A 302 -6.27 -2.62 -18.00
C ASN A 302 -6.52 -3.28 -16.64
N PHE A 303 -6.11 -4.53 -16.52
CA PHE A 303 -6.21 -5.32 -15.29
C PHE A 303 -5.15 -6.42 -15.29
N VAL A 304 -5.00 -7.13 -14.18
CA VAL A 304 -4.07 -8.25 -14.05
C VAL A 304 -4.85 -9.54 -13.85
N PHE A 305 -4.46 -10.60 -14.55
CA PHE A 305 -4.71 -11.96 -14.10
C PHE A 305 -3.58 -12.39 -13.19
N ILE A 306 -3.90 -12.79 -11.98
CA ILE A 306 -2.91 -13.11 -10.95
C ILE A 306 -3.19 -14.50 -10.38
N SER A 307 -2.14 -15.31 -10.26
CA SER A 307 -2.18 -16.62 -9.63
C SER A 307 -1.30 -16.66 -8.40
N LYS A 308 -1.73 -17.42 -7.40
CA LYS A 308 -0.96 -17.66 -6.19
C LYS A 308 0.04 -18.80 -6.43
N VAL A 309 1.32 -18.51 -6.26
CA VAL A 309 2.39 -19.51 -6.33
C VAL A 309 2.86 -19.86 -4.92
N THR A 310 2.71 -21.12 -4.54
CA THR A 310 3.23 -21.64 -3.29
C THR A 310 4.65 -22.17 -3.54
N LEU A 311 5.62 -21.59 -2.86
CA LEU A 311 7.01 -22.00 -2.99
C LEU A 311 7.27 -23.22 -2.12
N THR A 312 7.88 -24.25 -2.71
CA THR A 312 8.11 -25.56 -2.06
C THR A 312 9.44 -25.63 -1.31
N GLN A 313 10.33 -24.65 -1.49
CA GLN A 313 11.61 -24.57 -0.81
C GLN A 313 11.74 -23.24 -0.06
N PRO A 314 12.57 -23.18 1.01
CA PRO A 314 12.85 -21.93 1.70
C PRO A 314 13.37 -20.89 0.70
N VAL A 315 12.64 -19.81 0.54
CA VAL A 315 13.01 -18.74 -0.38
C VAL A 315 13.87 -17.77 0.39
N THR A 316 15.16 -17.81 0.12
CA THR A 316 16.13 -16.85 0.68
C THR A 316 16.05 -15.49 -0.01
N ASN A 317 15.51 -15.45 -1.23
CA ASN A 317 15.33 -14.22 -1.99
C ASN A 317 14.05 -14.29 -2.84
N THR A 318 12.97 -13.68 -2.35
CA THR A 318 11.69 -13.61 -3.08
C THR A 318 11.79 -12.82 -4.39
N ARG A 319 12.84 -12.01 -4.58
CA ARG A 319 13.07 -11.25 -5.81
C ARG A 319 13.41 -12.16 -7.00
N ALA A 320 13.94 -13.34 -6.75
CA ALA A 320 14.27 -14.30 -7.81
C ALA A 320 13.04 -14.86 -8.54
N TYR A 321 11.83 -14.65 -8.00
CA TYR A 321 10.57 -15.15 -8.55
C TYR A 321 9.61 -14.05 -9.03
N GLY A 322 10.01 -12.79 -8.94
CA GLY A 322 9.24 -11.61 -9.37
C GLY A 322 9.74 -11.11 -10.78
#